data_d6c0996c3f9646c96a5e7c5a9997b326
#
_entry.id   d6c0996c3f9646c96a5e7c5a9997b326
#
_cell.length_a   1.000
_cell.length_b   1.000
_cell.length_c   1.000
_cell.angle_alpha   90.00
_cell.angle_beta   90.00
_cell.angle_gamma   90.00
#
_symmetry.space_group_name_H-M   'P 1'
#
loop_
_entity.id
_entity.type
_entity.pdbx_description
1 polymer ?
#
loop_
_entity_poly.entity_id
_entity_poly.type
_entity_poly.pdbx_seq_one_letter_code
_entity_poly.pdbx_strand_id
1 'polypeptide(L)'
;MHQGFPKFTENLCYKTDEGFCFMVYSPCRISTLFKGVRVILNESTDYPFKNKSKIVVESVSGNPEIKFSFRVPQYTSLEVLVNGKKVVSGDKGIIAFKKKVEAGDVIELLFDMPLTTVVNPDKSISFRKGTLLFATKLRAKCDTRGKIPFCDYEYKTVSQWRTLPELQHKKHLTVIETTEREVPAMPFDEDNPPVEITYRARYVQNWNEVKNSAGRVPRHARYGKETFERTLV
;
A
#
# COMPACT_ATOMS: atom_id res chain seq x y z
N MET A 1 -1.71 -21.41 4.91
CA MET A 1 -1.03 -20.11 5.16
C MET A 1 0.47 -20.15 4.84
N HIS A 2 1.18 -21.25 5.09
CA HIS A 2 2.64 -21.33 4.94
C HIS A 2 3.19 -21.25 3.49
N GLN A 3 2.37 -21.44 2.46
CA GLN A 3 2.80 -21.37 1.05
C GLN A 3 2.76 -19.96 0.45
N GLY A 4 2.10 -19.01 1.10
CA GLY A 4 1.94 -17.65 0.56
C GLY A 4 3.24 -16.86 0.55
N PHE A 5 3.99 -16.93 1.64
CA PHE A 5 5.23 -16.14 1.78
C PHE A 5 6.35 -16.59 0.80
N PRO A 6 6.65 -17.88 0.64
CA PRO A 6 7.61 -18.31 -0.40
C PRO A 6 7.18 -17.89 -1.80
N LYS A 7 5.90 -18.06 -2.16
CA LYS A 7 5.39 -17.61 -3.47
C LYS A 7 5.49 -16.10 -3.66
N PHE A 8 5.29 -15.32 -2.61
CA PHE A 8 5.49 -13.87 -2.65
C PHE A 8 6.95 -13.53 -2.94
N THR A 9 7.89 -14.13 -2.20
CA THR A 9 9.32 -13.84 -2.37
C THR A 9 9.86 -14.28 -3.73
N GLU A 10 9.38 -15.38 -4.28
CA GLU A 10 9.74 -15.85 -5.63
C GLU A 10 9.29 -14.90 -6.74
N ASN A 11 8.26 -14.08 -6.48
CA ASN A 11 7.63 -13.20 -7.48
C ASN A 11 7.97 -11.71 -7.30
N LEU A 12 8.95 -11.35 -6.47
CA LEU A 12 9.39 -9.96 -6.31
C LEU A 12 10.06 -9.43 -7.59
N CYS A 13 10.95 -10.23 -8.17
CA CYS A 13 11.70 -9.87 -9.36
C CYS A 13 11.89 -11.06 -10.29
N TYR A 14 11.59 -10.87 -11.56
CA TYR A 14 11.82 -11.87 -12.60
C TYR A 14 13.10 -11.58 -13.38
N LYS A 15 13.90 -12.63 -13.61
CA LYS A 15 14.97 -12.59 -14.59
C LYS A 15 14.38 -12.84 -15.98
N THR A 16 14.76 -12.01 -16.94
CA THR A 16 14.39 -12.12 -18.36
C THR A 16 15.64 -12.26 -19.22
N ASP A 17 15.50 -12.54 -20.51
CA ASP A 17 16.64 -12.62 -21.44
C ASP A 17 17.36 -11.29 -21.61
N GLU A 18 16.68 -10.16 -21.35
CA GLU A 18 17.24 -8.82 -21.46
C GLU A 18 17.69 -8.21 -20.12
N GLY A 19 17.25 -8.77 -18.97
CA GLY A 19 17.56 -8.18 -17.64
C GLY A 19 16.63 -8.60 -16.53
N PHE A 20 16.14 -7.64 -15.77
CA PHE A 20 15.32 -7.84 -14.57
C PHE A 20 14.01 -7.09 -14.65
N CYS A 21 12.93 -7.71 -14.16
CA CYS A 21 11.61 -7.12 -14.07
C CYS A 21 11.12 -7.15 -12.62
N PHE A 22 11.06 -5.99 -11.98
CA PHE A 22 10.58 -5.82 -10.61
C PHE A 22 9.05 -5.69 -10.63
N MET A 23 8.38 -6.67 -10.05
CA MET A 23 6.92 -6.76 -10.03
C MET A 23 6.31 -6.30 -8.70
N VAL A 24 7.05 -6.52 -7.60
CA VAL A 24 6.68 -6.12 -6.25
C VAL A 24 7.90 -5.53 -5.56
N TYR A 25 7.69 -4.45 -4.84
CA TYR A 25 8.76 -3.74 -4.13
C TYR A 25 8.81 -4.18 -2.68
N SER A 26 9.92 -4.77 -2.29
CA SER A 26 10.17 -5.27 -0.94
C SER A 26 11.67 -5.37 -0.70
N PRO A 27 12.17 -5.16 0.53
CA PRO A 27 13.57 -5.36 0.81
C PRO A 27 14.03 -6.75 0.40
N CYS A 28 14.97 -6.83 -0.53
CA CYS A 28 15.49 -8.11 -1.00
C CYS A 28 16.90 -7.99 -1.59
N ARG A 29 17.61 -9.11 -1.59
CA ARG A 29 18.93 -9.25 -2.24
C ARG A 29 18.86 -10.32 -3.31
N ILE A 30 19.11 -9.91 -4.56
CA ILE A 30 19.07 -10.76 -5.75
C ILE A 30 20.50 -11.11 -6.12
N SER A 31 20.84 -12.40 -6.15
CA SER A 31 22.14 -12.89 -6.60
C SER A 31 21.93 -13.93 -7.69
N THR A 32 22.35 -13.64 -8.93
CA THR A 32 22.09 -14.49 -10.08
C THR A 32 23.18 -14.35 -11.15
N LEU A 33 23.17 -15.27 -12.11
CA LEU A 33 23.94 -15.15 -13.36
C LEU A 33 23.06 -14.55 -14.45
N PHE A 34 23.51 -13.46 -15.05
CA PHE A 34 22.89 -12.85 -16.22
C PHE A 34 23.87 -12.94 -17.40
N LYS A 35 23.53 -13.74 -18.43
CA LYS A 35 24.40 -14.02 -19.60
C LYS A 35 25.83 -14.41 -19.21
N GLY A 36 25.94 -15.27 -18.18
CA GLY A 36 27.25 -15.74 -17.69
C GLY A 36 27.95 -14.79 -16.71
N VAL A 37 27.44 -13.59 -16.51
CA VAL A 37 28.02 -12.59 -15.61
C VAL A 37 27.28 -12.63 -14.26
N ARG A 38 28.01 -12.67 -13.15
CA ARG A 38 27.40 -12.60 -11.82
C ARG A 38 26.95 -11.19 -11.53
N VAL A 39 25.67 -11.06 -11.15
CA VAL A 39 25.05 -9.79 -10.76
C VAL A 39 24.45 -9.92 -9.37
N ILE A 40 24.73 -8.95 -8.50
CA ILE A 40 24.14 -8.85 -7.17
C ILE A 40 23.47 -7.48 -7.05
N LEU A 41 22.15 -7.51 -6.83
CA LEU A 41 21.34 -6.32 -6.61
C LEU A 41 20.78 -6.35 -5.19
N ASN A 42 20.73 -5.19 -4.52
CA ASN A 42 20.13 -5.05 -3.20
C ASN A 42 19.04 -3.98 -3.26
N GLU A 43 17.79 -4.37 -2.98
CA GLU A 43 16.66 -3.46 -2.86
C GLU A 43 16.41 -3.14 -1.39
N SER A 44 16.32 -1.85 -1.07
CA SER A 44 15.89 -1.33 0.23
C SER A 44 14.72 -0.40 0.04
N THR A 45 13.63 -0.63 0.82
CA THR A 45 12.40 0.13 0.68
C THR A 45 11.51 -0.02 1.91
N ASP A 46 10.75 1.02 2.22
CA ASP A 46 9.61 1.01 3.14
C ASP A 46 8.28 1.16 2.37
N TYR A 47 8.29 0.93 1.05
CA TYR A 47 7.07 0.89 0.24
C TYR A 47 6.14 -0.24 0.75
N PRO A 48 4.82 -0.03 0.85
CA PRO A 48 4.04 1.10 0.36
C PRO A 48 3.84 2.27 1.35
N PHE A 49 4.46 2.26 2.53
CA PHE A 49 4.29 3.31 3.54
C PHE A 49 5.10 4.57 3.22
N LYS A 50 6.27 4.40 2.61
CA LYS A 50 7.09 5.49 2.06
C LYS A 50 7.06 5.45 0.53
N ASN A 51 7.34 6.57 -0.06
CA ASN A 51 7.23 6.78 -1.51
C ASN A 51 8.52 6.50 -2.28
N LYS A 52 9.45 5.74 -1.70
CA LYS A 52 10.77 5.50 -2.30
C LYS A 52 11.21 4.04 -2.17
N SER A 53 11.80 3.50 -3.25
CA SER A 53 12.63 2.30 -3.21
C SER A 53 14.00 2.59 -3.83
N LYS A 54 15.04 1.92 -3.34
CA LYS A 54 16.41 2.07 -3.79
C LYS A 54 17.01 0.72 -4.10
N ILE A 55 17.50 0.55 -5.32
CA ILE A 55 18.22 -0.65 -5.76
C ILE A 55 19.66 -0.27 -5.99
N VAL A 56 20.57 -0.98 -5.35
CA VAL A 56 22.02 -0.82 -5.49
C VAL A 56 22.58 -2.01 -6.23
N VAL A 57 23.41 -1.78 -7.24
CA VAL A 57 24.24 -2.82 -7.85
C VAL A 57 25.43 -3.07 -6.91
N GLU A 58 25.30 -4.07 -6.03
CA GLU A 58 26.38 -4.37 -5.05
C GLU A 58 27.61 -4.92 -5.74
N SER A 59 27.42 -5.78 -6.75
CA SER A 59 28.51 -6.40 -7.49
C SER A 59 28.06 -6.82 -8.88
N VAL A 60 28.93 -6.62 -9.84
CA VAL A 60 28.77 -7.11 -11.21
C VAL A 60 30.15 -7.39 -11.80
N SER A 61 30.32 -8.52 -12.47
CA SER A 61 31.54 -8.83 -13.21
C SER A 61 31.43 -8.26 -14.62
N GLY A 62 32.39 -7.43 -15.03
CA GLY A 62 32.34 -6.75 -16.33
C GLY A 62 31.32 -5.59 -16.33
N ASN A 63 30.86 -5.20 -17.51
CA ASN A 63 29.96 -4.06 -17.72
C ASN A 63 28.82 -4.48 -18.68
N PRO A 64 27.94 -5.45 -18.27
CA PRO A 64 26.87 -5.92 -19.12
C PRO A 64 25.79 -4.84 -19.31
N GLU A 65 25.19 -4.79 -20.50
CA GLU A 65 23.99 -4.01 -20.70
C GLU A 65 22.77 -4.78 -20.16
N ILE A 66 22.10 -4.21 -19.18
CA ILE A 66 20.95 -4.80 -18.49
C ILE A 66 19.74 -3.90 -18.70
N LYS A 67 18.60 -4.52 -19.04
CA LYS A 67 17.29 -3.88 -19.05
C LYS A 67 16.66 -4.02 -17.67
N PHE A 68 16.33 -2.89 -17.07
CA PHE A 68 15.55 -2.82 -15.85
C PHE A 68 14.13 -2.45 -16.20
N SER A 69 13.20 -3.30 -15.78
CA SER A 69 11.76 -3.11 -15.99
C SER A 69 11.06 -3.03 -14.65
N PHE A 70 10.10 -2.12 -14.50
CA PHE A 70 9.41 -1.84 -13.25
C PHE A 70 7.91 -1.78 -13.49
N ARG A 71 7.15 -2.54 -12.73
CA ARG A 71 5.70 -2.45 -12.73
C ARG A 71 5.27 -1.15 -12.03
N VAL A 72 4.50 -0.34 -12.69
CA VAL A 72 3.86 0.82 -12.05
C VAL A 72 2.66 0.33 -11.25
N PRO A 73 2.65 0.49 -9.91
CA PRO A 73 1.52 0.05 -9.10
C PRO A 73 0.25 0.84 -9.41
N GLN A 74 -0.91 0.22 -9.16
CA GLN A 74 -2.19 0.89 -9.37
C GLN A 74 -2.34 2.10 -8.42
N TYR A 75 -2.97 3.16 -8.91
CA TYR A 75 -3.15 4.45 -8.19
C TYR A 75 -1.84 5.16 -7.84
N THR A 76 -0.77 4.90 -8.59
CA THR A 76 0.51 5.60 -8.44
C THR A 76 1.03 6.05 -9.81
N SER A 77 1.97 7.00 -9.80
CA SER A 77 2.93 7.15 -10.88
C SER A 77 4.33 6.85 -10.36
N LEU A 78 5.21 6.46 -11.27
CA LEU A 78 6.56 6.04 -10.95
C LEU A 78 7.57 6.85 -11.79
N GLU A 79 8.53 7.44 -11.11
CA GLU A 79 9.71 8.04 -11.70
C GLU A 79 10.95 7.23 -11.31
N VAL A 80 11.83 6.97 -12.27
CA VAL A 80 13.06 6.22 -12.06
C VAL A 80 14.26 7.11 -12.31
N LEU A 81 15.16 7.16 -11.33
CA LEU A 81 16.43 7.84 -11.44
C LEU A 81 17.57 6.80 -11.41
N VAL A 82 18.62 7.07 -12.15
CA VAL A 82 19.90 6.34 -12.11
C VAL A 82 21.00 7.29 -11.75
N ASN A 83 21.68 7.05 -10.63
CA ASN A 83 22.72 7.93 -10.10
C ASN A 83 22.26 9.41 -10.03
N GLY A 84 21.02 9.61 -9.55
CA GLY A 84 20.40 10.92 -9.38
C GLY A 84 19.84 11.56 -10.66
N LYS A 85 19.95 10.91 -11.83
CA LYS A 85 19.40 11.42 -13.09
C LYS A 85 18.16 10.65 -13.50
N LYS A 86 17.06 11.36 -13.79
CA LYS A 86 15.83 10.76 -14.31
C LYS A 86 16.06 10.08 -15.66
N VAL A 87 15.61 8.83 -15.78
CA VAL A 87 15.76 8.02 -16.99
C VAL A 87 14.44 7.61 -17.62
N VAL A 88 13.40 7.35 -16.83
CA VAL A 88 12.06 6.97 -17.31
C VAL A 88 11.01 7.31 -16.27
N SER A 89 9.78 7.54 -16.72
CA SER A 89 8.61 7.67 -15.83
C SER A 89 7.34 7.16 -16.52
N GLY A 90 6.33 6.82 -15.73
CA GLY A 90 5.03 6.38 -16.24
C GLY A 90 3.98 6.26 -15.14
N ASP A 91 2.72 6.10 -15.53
CA ASP A 91 1.54 6.06 -14.66
C ASP A 91 0.79 4.71 -14.69
N LYS A 92 1.25 3.76 -15.51
CA LYS A 92 0.64 2.43 -15.66
C LYS A 92 1.55 1.43 -16.37
N GLY A 93 1.23 0.15 -16.20
CA GLY A 93 1.90 -0.94 -16.90
C GLY A 93 3.30 -1.20 -16.41
N ILE A 94 4.22 -1.41 -17.34
CA ILE A 94 5.64 -1.65 -17.08
C ILE A 94 6.44 -0.60 -17.81
N ILE A 95 7.29 0.11 -17.10
CA ILE A 95 8.28 1.05 -17.65
C ILE A 95 9.66 0.42 -17.61
N ALA A 96 10.54 0.78 -18.53
CA ALA A 96 11.86 0.17 -18.63
C ALA A 96 12.90 1.10 -19.21
N PHE A 97 14.16 0.83 -18.86
CA PHE A 97 15.35 1.42 -19.49
C PHE A 97 16.47 0.39 -19.62
N LYS A 98 17.45 0.68 -20.45
CA LYS A 98 18.68 -0.13 -20.58
C LYS A 98 19.88 0.66 -20.10
N LYS A 99 20.80 0.00 -19.43
CA LYS A 99 22.05 0.60 -18.94
C LYS A 99 23.18 -0.45 -18.93
N LYS A 100 24.36 -0.01 -19.33
CA LYS A 100 25.60 -0.69 -18.95
C LYS A 100 25.85 -0.48 -17.47
N VAL A 101 25.82 -1.55 -16.68
CA VAL A 101 25.85 -1.45 -15.22
C VAL A 101 27.26 -1.64 -14.67
N GLU A 102 27.54 -0.91 -13.60
CA GLU A 102 28.76 -0.97 -12.83
C GLU A 102 28.42 -1.18 -11.33
N ALA A 103 29.35 -1.76 -10.59
CA ALA A 103 29.20 -1.86 -9.14
C ALA A 103 29.12 -0.46 -8.52
N GLY A 104 28.18 -0.27 -7.59
CA GLY A 104 27.90 1.02 -7.00
C GLY A 104 26.80 1.84 -7.71
N ASP A 105 26.32 1.42 -8.89
CA ASP A 105 25.17 2.07 -9.52
C ASP A 105 23.95 2.04 -8.60
N VAL A 106 23.24 3.17 -8.55
CA VAL A 106 22.05 3.35 -7.73
C VAL A 106 20.86 3.65 -8.62
N ILE A 107 19.81 2.83 -8.51
CA ILE A 107 18.51 3.03 -9.16
C ILE A 107 17.53 3.44 -8.07
N GLU A 108 16.96 4.62 -8.17
CA GLU A 108 15.95 5.13 -7.25
C GLU A 108 14.59 5.15 -7.92
N LEU A 109 13.60 4.62 -7.23
CA LEU A 109 12.20 4.57 -7.64
C LEU A 109 11.44 5.55 -6.75
N LEU A 110 10.84 6.57 -7.36
CA LEU A 110 10.04 7.57 -6.67
C LEU A 110 8.57 7.37 -7.05
N PHE A 111 7.73 7.03 -6.07
CA PHE A 111 6.32 6.78 -6.25
C PHE A 111 5.52 8.02 -5.87
N ASP A 112 4.75 8.57 -6.80
CA ASP A 112 3.71 9.54 -6.44
C ASP A 112 2.46 8.77 -6.04
N MET A 113 2.05 8.92 -4.79
CA MET A 113 0.94 8.18 -4.17
C MET A 113 -0.09 9.16 -3.60
N PRO A 114 -0.92 9.77 -4.46
CA PRO A 114 -1.96 10.68 -3.99
C PRO A 114 -3.04 9.94 -3.20
N LEU A 115 -3.65 10.63 -2.24
CA LEU A 115 -4.86 10.15 -1.59
C LEU A 115 -6.01 10.19 -2.60
N THR A 116 -6.57 9.03 -2.91
CA THR A 116 -7.61 8.85 -3.92
C THR A 116 -8.87 8.25 -3.33
N THR A 117 -10.03 8.72 -3.81
CA THR A 117 -11.32 8.09 -3.54
C THR A 117 -11.69 7.17 -4.69
N VAL A 118 -11.91 5.90 -4.39
CA VAL A 118 -12.30 4.87 -5.37
C VAL A 118 -13.76 4.50 -5.14
N VAL A 119 -14.58 4.58 -6.18
CA VAL A 119 -15.97 4.14 -6.16
C VAL A 119 -16.01 2.66 -6.52
N ASN A 120 -16.49 1.85 -5.60
CA ASN A 120 -16.63 0.39 -5.79
C ASN A 120 -17.89 0.05 -6.61
N PRO A 121 -18.01 -1.18 -7.15
CA PRO A 121 -19.18 -1.58 -7.95
C PRO A 121 -20.52 -1.49 -7.22
N ASP A 122 -20.55 -1.67 -5.92
CA ASP A 122 -21.73 -1.53 -5.06
C ASP A 122 -22.07 -0.08 -4.68
N LYS A 123 -21.33 0.89 -5.25
CA LYS A 123 -21.39 2.34 -4.98
C LYS A 123 -20.86 2.75 -3.60
N SER A 124 -20.27 1.85 -2.86
CA SER A 124 -19.46 2.24 -1.70
C SER A 124 -18.18 2.94 -2.15
N ILE A 125 -17.55 3.66 -1.22
CA ILE A 125 -16.29 4.35 -1.49
C ILE A 125 -15.20 3.79 -0.59
N SER A 126 -14.00 3.70 -1.13
CA SER A 126 -12.79 3.40 -0.39
C SER A 126 -11.74 4.49 -0.59
N PHE A 127 -10.89 4.67 0.39
CA PHE A 127 -9.80 5.63 0.36
C PHE A 127 -8.48 4.90 0.22
N ARG A 128 -7.64 5.39 -0.71
CA ARG A 128 -6.35 4.79 -1.01
C ARG A 128 -5.27 5.87 -1.11
N LYS A 129 -4.08 5.53 -0.61
CA LYS A 129 -2.85 6.28 -0.89
C LYS A 129 -1.91 5.32 -1.64
N GLY A 130 -1.84 5.47 -2.96
CA GLY A 130 -1.23 4.45 -3.80
C GLY A 130 -1.90 3.08 -3.61
N THR A 131 -1.12 2.05 -3.25
CA THR A 131 -1.63 0.69 -3.01
C THR A 131 -2.19 0.48 -1.60
N LEU A 132 -1.95 1.38 -0.66
CA LEU A 132 -2.54 1.30 0.67
C LEU A 132 -4.06 1.51 0.61
N LEU A 133 -4.80 0.60 1.19
CA LEU A 133 -6.23 0.71 1.40
C LEU A 133 -6.47 1.06 2.87
N PHE A 134 -7.19 2.14 3.11
CA PHE A 134 -7.48 2.60 4.46
C PHE A 134 -8.82 2.10 4.96
N ALA A 135 -8.87 1.79 6.26
CA ALA A 135 -10.10 1.47 6.99
C ALA A 135 -10.31 2.45 8.15
N THR A 136 -11.57 2.68 8.51
CA THR A 136 -11.87 3.48 9.70
C THR A 136 -11.55 2.66 10.96
N LYS A 137 -10.71 3.23 11.84
CA LYS A 137 -10.40 2.62 13.14
C LYS A 137 -11.64 2.60 14.03
N LEU A 138 -12.09 1.40 14.41
CA LEU A 138 -13.22 1.18 15.32
C LEU A 138 -12.76 0.37 16.51
N ARG A 139 -12.99 0.85 17.72
CA ARG A 139 -12.76 0.05 18.94
C ARG A 139 -13.79 -1.05 19.02
N ALA A 140 -13.35 -2.25 19.32
CA ALA A 140 -14.20 -3.42 19.50
C ALA A 140 -13.93 -4.12 20.83
N LYS A 141 -14.96 -4.73 21.39
CA LYS A 141 -14.85 -5.72 22.47
C LYS A 141 -14.76 -7.10 21.84
N CYS A 142 -13.81 -7.89 22.29
CA CYS A 142 -13.67 -9.30 21.88
C CYS A 142 -14.26 -10.21 22.95
N ASP A 143 -15.24 -11.01 22.59
CA ASP A 143 -15.80 -12.07 23.42
C ASP A 143 -15.30 -13.42 22.88
N THR A 144 -14.82 -14.29 23.77
CA THR A 144 -14.31 -15.63 23.42
C THR A 144 -15.36 -16.69 23.72
N ARG A 145 -15.67 -17.56 22.76
CA ARG A 145 -16.56 -18.68 22.91
C ARG A 145 -15.79 -20.00 22.73
N GLY A 146 -15.92 -20.92 23.70
CA GLY A 146 -15.19 -22.19 23.69
C GLY A 146 -13.95 -22.16 24.58
N LYS A 147 -13.08 -23.17 24.40
CA LYS A 147 -11.85 -23.36 25.21
C LYS A 147 -10.63 -23.19 24.31
N ILE A 148 -9.62 -22.41 24.77
CA ILE A 148 -8.32 -22.31 24.11
C ILE A 148 -7.70 -23.71 23.99
N PRO A 149 -7.12 -24.09 22.82
CA PRO A 149 -6.85 -23.27 21.65
C PRO A 149 -7.96 -23.27 20.58
N PHE A 150 -9.06 -23.95 20.78
CA PHE A 150 -10.16 -24.13 19.80
C PHE A 150 -11.36 -23.24 20.19
N CYS A 151 -11.13 -21.94 20.26
CA CYS A 151 -12.19 -20.98 20.57
C CYS A 151 -12.51 -20.08 19.38
N ASP A 152 -13.76 -19.67 19.31
CA ASP A 152 -14.22 -18.62 18.39
C ASP A 152 -14.08 -17.26 19.07
N TYR A 153 -13.68 -16.25 18.27
CA TYR A 153 -13.58 -14.86 18.71
C TYR A 153 -14.70 -14.05 18.06
N GLU A 154 -15.54 -13.43 18.88
CA GLU A 154 -16.62 -12.55 18.43
C GLU A 154 -16.25 -11.10 18.75
N TYR A 155 -16.05 -10.27 17.71
CA TYR A 155 -15.74 -8.86 17.86
C TYR A 155 -17.01 -8.02 17.71
N LYS A 156 -17.32 -7.21 18.73
CA LYS A 156 -18.44 -6.26 18.72
C LYS A 156 -17.89 -4.85 18.85
N THR A 157 -18.20 -4.00 17.88
CA THR A 157 -17.78 -2.60 17.97
C THR A 157 -18.47 -1.90 19.16
N VAL A 158 -17.65 -1.14 19.91
CA VAL A 158 -18.12 -0.24 20.97
C VAL A 158 -18.01 1.22 20.56
N SER A 159 -17.45 1.50 19.40
CA SER A 159 -17.37 2.84 18.81
C SER A 159 -18.64 3.18 18.06
N GLN A 160 -18.90 4.49 17.89
CA GLN A 160 -19.93 4.97 17.00
C GLN A 160 -19.51 4.72 15.54
N TRP A 161 -20.04 3.66 14.94
CA TRP A 161 -19.68 3.21 13.58
C TRP A 161 -20.57 3.81 12.48
N ARG A 162 -21.78 4.29 12.84
CA ARG A 162 -22.78 4.83 11.90
C ARG A 162 -22.38 6.20 11.39
N THR A 163 -21.23 6.32 10.77
CA THR A 163 -20.70 7.58 10.28
C THR A 163 -20.33 7.47 8.81
N LEU A 164 -20.64 8.51 8.03
CA LEU A 164 -20.16 8.66 6.66
C LEU A 164 -19.23 9.86 6.57
N PRO A 165 -18.18 9.77 5.74
CA PRO A 165 -17.26 10.88 5.56
C PRO A 165 -17.94 12.10 4.92
N GLU A 166 -17.50 13.30 5.30
CA GLU A 166 -17.78 14.51 4.55
C GLU A 166 -16.90 14.54 3.30
N LEU A 167 -17.53 14.62 2.14
CA LEU A 167 -16.84 14.70 0.87
C LEU A 167 -16.96 16.10 0.26
N GLN A 168 -15.85 16.70 -0.09
CA GLN A 168 -15.81 17.90 -0.91
C GLN A 168 -16.18 17.54 -2.36
N HIS A 169 -17.09 18.27 -2.96
CA HIS A 169 -17.54 18.03 -4.34
C HIS A 169 -17.95 16.55 -4.61
N LYS A 170 -18.45 15.85 -3.59
CA LYS A 170 -18.88 14.43 -3.64
C LYS A 170 -17.78 13.43 -4.01
N LYS A 171 -16.52 13.83 -4.00
CA LYS A 171 -15.40 12.98 -4.46
C LYS A 171 -14.19 12.96 -3.55
N HIS A 172 -13.89 14.06 -2.88
CA HIS A 172 -12.67 14.18 -2.09
C HIS A 172 -12.99 14.14 -0.60
N LEU A 173 -12.22 13.36 0.14
CA LEU A 173 -12.30 13.31 1.59
C LEU A 173 -11.93 14.68 2.17
N THR A 174 -12.73 15.17 3.13
CA THR A 174 -12.35 16.35 3.91
C THR A 174 -11.31 15.93 4.94
N VAL A 175 -10.05 15.94 4.53
CA VAL A 175 -8.89 15.62 5.38
C VAL A 175 -8.64 16.77 6.34
N ILE A 176 -8.47 16.47 7.62
CA ILE A 176 -8.04 17.41 8.67
C ILE A 176 -6.53 17.35 8.78
N GLU A 177 -5.98 16.13 8.90
CA GLU A 177 -4.57 15.90 9.10
C GLU A 177 -4.13 14.57 8.46
N THR A 178 -2.92 14.55 7.92
CA THR A 178 -2.22 13.32 7.52
C THR A 178 -0.96 13.20 8.34
N THR A 179 -0.86 12.16 9.14
CA THR A 179 0.30 11.87 9.97
C THR A 179 1.11 10.74 9.35
N GLU A 180 2.39 10.96 9.13
CA GLU A 180 3.35 9.95 8.66
C GLU A 180 4.44 9.76 9.70
N ARG A 181 4.70 8.50 10.07
CA ARG A 181 5.71 8.10 11.06
C ARG A 181 6.77 7.22 10.43
N GLU A 182 7.80 6.88 11.20
CA GLU A 182 8.69 5.78 10.85
C GLU A 182 7.93 4.47 10.77
N VAL A 183 8.35 3.61 9.85
CA VAL A 183 7.68 2.33 9.63
C VAL A 183 8.12 1.34 10.72
N PRO A 184 7.21 0.91 11.61
CA PRO A 184 7.55 -0.02 12.68
C PRO A 184 7.73 -1.45 12.12
N ALA A 185 8.27 -2.35 12.94
CA ALA A 185 8.44 -3.76 12.59
C ALA A 185 7.10 -4.47 12.26
N MET A 186 5.99 -3.98 12.83
CA MET A 186 4.62 -4.44 12.55
C MET A 186 3.79 -3.27 12.00
N PRO A 187 3.91 -2.93 10.72
CA PRO A 187 3.34 -1.72 10.15
C PRO A 187 1.81 -1.75 9.97
N PHE A 188 1.19 -2.91 10.10
CA PHE A 188 -0.26 -3.09 10.07
C PHE A 188 -0.88 -3.23 11.47
N ASP A 189 -0.17 -2.79 12.50
CA ASP A 189 -0.70 -2.65 13.85
C ASP A 189 -1.61 -1.41 13.92
N GLU A 190 -2.86 -1.60 14.37
CA GLU A 190 -3.84 -0.51 14.47
C GLU A 190 -3.48 0.55 15.51
N ASP A 191 -2.61 0.23 16.47
CA ASP A 191 -2.21 1.15 17.53
C ASP A 191 -0.97 1.99 17.16
N ASN A 192 -0.19 1.54 16.17
CA ASN A 192 0.97 2.28 15.68
C ASN A 192 1.12 2.21 14.15
N PRO A 193 0.11 2.60 13.38
CA PRO A 193 0.20 2.60 11.93
C PRO A 193 1.18 3.68 11.44
N PRO A 194 2.00 3.43 10.42
CA PRO A 194 2.95 4.40 9.89
C PRO A 194 2.28 5.56 9.16
N VAL A 195 1.05 5.39 8.70
CA VAL A 195 0.27 6.44 8.03
C VAL A 195 -1.13 6.48 8.62
N GLU A 196 -1.55 7.65 9.08
CA GLU A 196 -2.90 7.92 9.55
C GLU A 196 -3.49 9.12 8.82
N ILE A 197 -4.80 9.07 8.58
CA ILE A 197 -5.54 10.19 7.98
C ILE A 197 -6.72 10.53 8.87
N THR A 198 -6.69 11.68 9.49
CA THR A 198 -7.81 12.21 10.25
C THR A 198 -8.76 12.97 9.30
N TYR A 199 -10.03 12.64 9.35
CA TYR A 199 -11.03 13.19 8.47
C TYR A 199 -12.31 13.53 9.20
N ARG A 200 -13.13 14.38 8.57
CA ARG A 200 -14.43 14.78 9.10
C ARG A 200 -15.54 13.85 8.64
N ALA A 201 -16.36 13.38 9.58
CA ALA A 201 -17.49 12.49 9.31
C ALA A 201 -18.76 12.98 10.01
N ARG A 202 -19.92 12.56 9.51
CA ARG A 202 -21.22 12.81 10.09
C ARG A 202 -21.91 11.53 10.52
N TYR A 203 -22.63 11.58 11.63
CA TYR A 203 -23.49 10.51 12.10
C TYR A 203 -24.67 10.29 11.15
N VAL A 204 -25.02 9.02 10.90
CA VAL A 204 -26.18 8.62 10.08
C VAL A 204 -27.21 7.96 10.97
N GLN A 205 -28.33 8.68 11.22
CA GLN A 205 -29.37 8.28 12.16
C GLN A 205 -30.13 7.02 11.73
N ASN A 206 -30.35 6.85 10.44
CA ASN A 206 -31.16 5.78 9.86
C ASN A 206 -30.33 4.64 9.25
N TRP A 207 -29.07 4.49 9.68
CA TRP A 207 -28.25 3.33 9.32
C TRP A 207 -28.35 2.27 10.41
N ASN A 208 -28.95 1.13 10.08
CA ASN A 208 -29.26 0.08 11.04
C ASN A 208 -28.28 -1.08 10.97
N GLU A 209 -28.12 -1.74 12.10
CA GLU A 209 -27.44 -3.04 12.19
C GLU A 209 -28.38 -4.15 11.70
N VAL A 210 -27.81 -5.13 10.99
CA VAL A 210 -28.52 -6.31 10.51
C VAL A 210 -27.67 -7.53 10.80
N LYS A 211 -28.16 -8.46 11.61
CA LYS A 211 -27.48 -9.73 11.98
C LYS A 211 -26.03 -9.49 12.48
N ASN A 212 -25.85 -8.61 13.46
CA ASN A 212 -24.55 -8.21 14.05
C ASN A 212 -23.55 -7.62 13.05
N SER A 213 -24.02 -7.09 11.94
CA SER A 213 -23.19 -6.39 10.94
C SER A 213 -23.82 -5.07 10.54
N ALA A 214 -23.03 -4.16 10.02
CA ALA A 214 -23.56 -2.94 9.41
C ALA A 214 -24.50 -3.30 8.26
N GLY A 215 -25.72 -2.84 8.31
CA GLY A 215 -26.67 -2.95 7.21
C GLY A 215 -26.21 -2.14 5.99
N ARG A 216 -26.97 -2.22 4.90
CA ARG A 216 -26.69 -1.39 3.72
C ARG A 216 -26.78 0.10 4.07
N VAL A 217 -25.85 0.88 3.53
CA VAL A 217 -25.89 2.33 3.66
C VAL A 217 -27.24 2.85 3.13
N PRO A 218 -27.98 3.67 3.91
CA PRO A 218 -29.28 4.18 3.47
C PRO A 218 -29.16 5.00 2.18
N ARG A 219 -30.05 4.77 1.21
CA ARG A 219 -30.09 5.57 -0.03
C ARG A 219 -30.30 7.06 0.24
N HIS A 220 -31.07 7.39 1.29
CA HIS A 220 -31.32 8.73 1.79
C HIS A 220 -30.85 8.81 3.25
N ALA A 221 -29.55 9.03 3.42
CA ALA A 221 -28.95 9.16 4.75
C ALA A 221 -29.50 10.38 5.48
N ARG A 222 -30.01 10.19 6.70
CA ARG A 222 -30.41 11.28 7.61
C ARG A 222 -29.22 11.59 8.51
N TYR A 223 -28.59 12.73 8.26
CA TYR A 223 -27.44 13.15 9.03
C TYR A 223 -27.83 13.83 10.34
N GLY A 224 -27.12 13.48 11.40
CA GLY A 224 -27.13 14.24 12.65
C GLY A 224 -26.51 15.63 12.46
N LYS A 225 -26.72 16.49 13.45
CA LYS A 225 -26.14 17.85 13.46
C LYS A 225 -24.65 17.83 13.79
N GLU A 226 -24.20 16.81 14.51
CA GLU A 226 -22.84 16.67 14.99
C GLU A 226 -21.91 16.12 13.91
N THR A 227 -20.72 16.67 13.86
CA THR A 227 -19.58 16.15 13.10
C THR A 227 -18.59 15.50 14.04
N PHE A 228 -17.95 14.45 13.56
CA PHE A 228 -16.94 13.68 14.30
C PHE A 228 -15.65 13.67 13.55
N GLU A 229 -14.56 13.67 14.28
CA GLU A 229 -13.26 13.29 13.73
C GLU A 229 -13.12 11.77 13.72
N ARG A 230 -12.62 11.24 12.62
CA ARG A 230 -12.34 9.82 12.42
C ARG A 230 -10.94 9.66 11.87
N THR A 231 -10.33 8.54 12.23
CA THR A 231 -9.01 8.16 11.73
C THR A 231 -9.14 6.97 10.80
N LEU A 232 -8.50 7.08 9.65
CA LEU A 232 -8.21 5.99 8.73
C LEU A 232 -6.80 5.47 9.05
N VAL A 233 -6.67 4.16 9.13
CA VAL A 233 -5.43 3.43 9.36
C VAL A 233 -5.26 2.35 8.30
#